data_c9ce731c9a71140064d104dc2681bd4e
#
_entry.id   c9ce731c9a71140064d104dc2681bd4e
#
_cell.length_a   1.000
_cell.length_b   1.000
_cell.length_c   1.000
_cell.angle_alpha   90.00
_cell.angle_beta   90.00
_cell.angle_gamma   90.00
#
_symmetry.space_group_name_H-M   'P 1'
#
loop_
_entity.id
_entity.type
_entity.pdbx_description
1 polymer ?
#
loop_
_entity_poly.entity_id
_entity_poly.type
_entity_poly.pdbx_seq_one_letter_code
_entity_poly.pdbx_strand_id
1 'polypeptide(L)'
;MSINGSYCDLPADAPRTPDRNELCLAWERGVNLWAEETFRRMNRDESKVRSYTLPELPDSKEAWEKDRPRVLKAFEESLYGPLPPAPEKIDLELLAENKEALKGIALRREYRIHCYNKGRHFDFDMMLYVPKNATGPVPVFEILNFKGNQSGFDPDIRPTRSADYGPRRWHGDSLSTQPRAVGDDFYTLAVSRGYGVATAAYGEIFPDNLDGFRKSIFRLFYDDLRPDCEVALEELKQGRKRNMGAISAWAWGLSRMADALEQIDLVDSTKLAVAGHSRLGKTALWAGANDTRFKLVISNNSGNAGAALARRNFGEDLMGLWMVRSNWFCDNMVRYAGLEDELPIDQHQLLALMAPRALYVASSSKDFVADFKGEYLSAYHASKIWRHYGLAGIDSPELPPENTPVGGMVHYHIKTGPHSMTLYDWEQYCNFADEVFRKK
;
A
#
# COMPACT_ATOMS: atom_id res chain seq x y z
N MET A 1 14.44 -28.36 2.27
CA MET A 1 13.44 -29.00 3.14
C MET A 1 12.12 -28.95 2.41
N SER A 2 11.51 -30.11 2.06
CA SER A 2 10.20 -30.13 1.46
C SER A 2 9.20 -29.56 2.46
N ILE A 3 8.50 -28.46 2.08
CA ILE A 3 7.38 -27.93 2.84
C ILE A 3 6.21 -28.91 2.65
N ASN A 4 6.29 -30.07 3.27
CA ASN A 4 5.19 -31.02 3.45
C ASN A 4 4.49 -30.79 4.80
N GLY A 5 4.43 -29.57 5.28
CA GLY A 5 3.53 -29.19 6.35
C GLY A 5 2.20 -28.82 5.70
N SER A 6 1.19 -29.62 5.91
CA SER A 6 -0.17 -29.29 5.51
C SER A 6 -0.57 -28.01 6.25
N TYR A 7 -0.81 -26.95 5.51
CA TYR A 7 -1.29 -25.66 6.02
C TYR A 7 -2.66 -25.74 6.73
N CYS A 8 -3.24 -26.92 6.79
CA CYS A 8 -4.53 -27.24 7.40
C CYS A 8 -4.50 -28.59 8.14
N ASP A 9 -3.43 -28.91 8.85
CA ASP A 9 -3.54 -29.95 9.89
C ASP A 9 -4.39 -29.37 11.02
N LEU A 10 -5.70 -29.53 10.87
CA LEU A 10 -6.61 -29.38 11.98
C LEU A 10 -6.16 -30.40 13.06
N PRO A 11 -6.27 -30.07 14.34
CA PRO A 11 -6.04 -31.01 15.42
C PRO A 11 -6.76 -32.34 15.13
N ALA A 12 -6.16 -33.47 15.49
CA ALA A 12 -6.73 -34.79 15.21
C ALA A 12 -8.14 -35.02 15.78
N ASP A 13 -8.56 -34.14 16.70
CA ASP A 13 -9.86 -34.08 17.35
C ASP A 13 -10.80 -33.00 16.75
N ALA A 14 -10.39 -32.33 15.65
CA ALA A 14 -11.25 -31.37 14.99
C ALA A 14 -12.53 -32.01 14.44
N PRO A 15 -13.69 -31.34 14.52
CA PRO A 15 -14.93 -31.87 13.97
C PRO A 15 -14.75 -32.22 12.49
N ARG A 16 -15.38 -33.32 12.02
CA ARG A 16 -15.24 -33.82 10.63
C ARG A 16 -15.66 -32.81 9.55
N THR A 17 -16.46 -31.82 9.91
CA THR A 17 -16.88 -30.68 9.08
C THR A 17 -16.90 -29.44 9.97
N PRO A 18 -15.73 -28.84 10.26
CA PRO A 18 -15.71 -27.58 11.00
C PRO A 18 -16.47 -26.51 10.23
N ASP A 19 -17.21 -25.68 10.96
CA ASP A 19 -17.78 -24.47 10.40
C ASP A 19 -16.64 -23.63 9.75
N ARG A 20 -16.97 -22.96 8.68
CA ARG A 20 -16.09 -22.11 7.90
C ARG A 20 -15.40 -21.04 8.76
N ASN A 21 -16.10 -20.49 9.76
CA ASN A 21 -15.52 -19.56 10.72
C ASN A 21 -14.49 -20.23 11.63
N GLU A 22 -14.67 -21.50 11.97
CA GLU A 22 -13.71 -22.27 12.78
C GLU A 22 -12.44 -22.59 12.00
N LEU A 23 -12.55 -22.88 10.71
CA LEU A 23 -11.38 -23.06 9.82
C LEU A 23 -10.55 -21.77 9.70
N CYS A 24 -11.23 -20.63 9.49
CA CYS A 24 -10.56 -19.33 9.47
C CYS A 24 -9.94 -18.98 10.83
N LEU A 25 -10.61 -19.28 11.95
CA LEU A 25 -10.07 -19.07 13.29
C LEU A 25 -8.89 -19.99 13.61
N ALA A 26 -8.92 -21.24 13.16
CA ALA A 26 -7.79 -22.17 13.30
C ALA A 26 -6.57 -21.71 12.51
N TRP A 27 -6.78 -21.25 11.27
CA TRP A 27 -5.75 -20.62 10.44
C TRP A 27 -5.19 -19.38 11.12
N GLU A 28 -6.03 -18.47 11.60
CA GLU A 28 -5.62 -17.25 12.30
C GLU A 28 -4.81 -17.53 13.56
N ARG A 29 -5.14 -18.59 14.32
CA ARG A 29 -4.34 -19.04 15.46
C ARG A 29 -2.97 -19.56 15.03
N GLY A 30 -2.93 -20.33 13.95
CA GLY A 30 -1.67 -20.78 13.34
C GLY A 30 -0.82 -19.60 12.89
N VAL A 31 -1.41 -18.66 12.15
CA VAL A 31 -0.75 -17.44 11.69
C VAL A 31 -0.18 -16.60 12.83
N ASN A 32 -0.88 -16.50 13.98
CA ASN A 32 -0.36 -15.77 15.15
C ASN A 32 0.89 -16.42 15.76
N LEU A 33 0.90 -17.75 15.89
CA LEU A 33 2.08 -18.49 16.36
C LEU A 33 3.26 -18.33 15.40
N TRP A 34 2.99 -18.35 14.09
CA TRP A 34 3.99 -18.19 13.06
C TRP A 34 4.49 -16.75 12.97
N ALA A 35 3.64 -15.78 13.26
CA ALA A 35 4.04 -14.38 13.35
C ALA A 35 5.09 -14.17 14.45
N GLU A 36 4.87 -14.71 15.65
CA GLU A 36 5.83 -14.63 16.75
C GLU A 36 7.17 -15.27 16.37
N GLU A 37 7.15 -16.46 15.74
CA GLU A 37 8.35 -17.14 15.28
C GLU A 37 9.05 -16.36 14.15
N THR A 38 8.29 -15.80 13.21
CA THR A 38 8.84 -14.96 12.13
C THR A 38 9.56 -13.74 12.71
N PHE A 39 8.92 -13.02 13.66
CA PHE A 39 9.55 -11.88 14.32
C PHE A 39 10.81 -12.26 15.10
N ARG A 40 10.82 -13.43 15.73
CA ARG A 40 11.97 -13.95 16.46
C ARG A 40 13.14 -14.27 15.54
N ARG A 41 12.88 -14.73 14.31
CA ARG A 41 13.90 -15.13 13.32
C ARG A 41 14.41 -14.00 12.45
N MET A 42 13.72 -12.85 12.43
CA MET A 42 14.14 -11.72 11.60
C MET A 42 15.58 -11.32 11.85
N ASN A 43 16.37 -11.19 10.80
CA ASN A 43 17.67 -10.58 10.88
C ASN A 43 17.53 -9.07 11.17
N ARG A 44 18.09 -8.62 12.28
CA ARG A 44 18.15 -7.20 12.68
C ARG A 44 19.59 -6.74 12.92
N ASP A 45 20.53 -7.53 12.48
CA ASP A 45 21.96 -7.32 12.63
C ASP A 45 22.59 -7.07 11.27
N GLU A 46 23.02 -5.84 11.05
CA GLU A 46 23.63 -5.39 9.78
C GLU A 46 24.84 -6.24 9.39
N SER A 47 25.62 -6.72 10.37
CA SER A 47 26.79 -7.55 10.13
C SER A 47 26.46 -8.95 9.57
N LYS A 48 25.19 -9.35 9.65
CA LYS A 48 24.68 -10.64 9.12
C LYS A 48 23.99 -10.50 7.76
N VAL A 49 23.96 -9.31 7.20
CA VAL A 49 23.48 -9.10 5.82
C VAL A 49 24.44 -9.79 4.88
N ARG A 50 23.91 -10.73 4.09
CA ARG A 50 24.69 -11.47 3.09
C ARG A 50 25.01 -10.55 1.91
N SER A 51 26.09 -10.84 1.18
CA SER A 51 26.30 -10.26 -0.14
C SER A 51 25.18 -10.68 -1.08
N TYR A 52 24.69 -9.75 -1.88
CA TYR A 52 23.60 -9.98 -2.84
C TYR A 52 23.91 -9.25 -4.15
N THR A 53 23.31 -9.72 -5.23
CA THR A 53 23.38 -9.07 -6.54
C THR A 53 21.98 -8.65 -6.95
N LEU A 54 21.83 -7.37 -7.28
CA LEU A 54 20.55 -6.84 -7.73
C LEU A 54 20.34 -7.11 -9.24
N PRO A 55 19.10 -7.39 -9.67
CA PRO A 55 18.75 -7.33 -11.09
C PRO A 55 19.12 -5.97 -11.68
N GLU A 56 19.75 -5.97 -12.85
CA GLU A 56 20.21 -4.74 -13.46
C GLU A 56 19.07 -3.85 -13.95
N LEU A 57 19.23 -2.54 -13.83
CA LEU A 57 18.42 -1.54 -14.50
C LEU A 57 19.09 -1.15 -15.83
N PRO A 58 18.32 -0.93 -16.90
CA PRO A 58 18.85 -0.52 -18.19
C PRO A 58 19.71 0.76 -18.13
N ASP A 59 20.62 0.92 -19.11
CA ASP A 59 21.60 2.01 -19.15
C ASP A 59 21.16 3.22 -19.98
N SER A 60 19.93 3.22 -20.51
CA SER A 60 19.37 4.38 -21.21
C SER A 60 17.87 4.50 -21.00
N LYS A 61 17.33 5.67 -21.30
CA LYS A 61 15.89 5.96 -21.25
C LYS A 61 15.12 5.03 -22.19
N GLU A 62 15.57 4.89 -23.42
CA GLU A 62 14.93 4.08 -24.47
C GLU A 62 14.91 2.60 -24.09
N ALA A 63 16.00 2.10 -23.53
CA ALA A 63 16.08 0.74 -23.02
C ALA A 63 15.13 0.53 -21.83
N TRP A 64 15.01 1.51 -20.92
CA TRP A 64 14.05 1.45 -19.82
C TRP A 64 12.61 1.49 -20.30
N GLU A 65 12.25 2.40 -21.18
CA GLU A 65 10.86 2.49 -21.72
C GLU A 65 10.42 1.19 -22.38
N LYS A 66 11.37 0.49 -23.06
CA LYS A 66 11.14 -0.82 -23.65
C LYS A 66 11.00 -1.93 -22.60
N ASP A 67 11.78 -1.87 -21.49
CA ASP A 67 11.83 -2.90 -20.46
C ASP A 67 10.75 -2.74 -19.39
N ARG A 68 10.27 -1.52 -19.17
CA ARG A 68 9.27 -1.20 -18.13
C ARG A 68 8.04 -2.13 -18.11
N PRO A 69 7.42 -2.50 -19.26
CA PRO A 69 6.29 -3.43 -19.27
C PRO A 69 6.66 -4.83 -18.76
N ARG A 70 7.88 -5.32 -19.06
CA ARG A 70 8.38 -6.59 -18.57
C ARG A 70 8.55 -6.57 -17.06
N VAL A 71 9.14 -5.49 -16.53
CA VAL A 71 9.33 -5.32 -15.07
C VAL A 71 7.97 -5.27 -14.37
N LEU A 72 7.02 -4.47 -14.87
CA LEU A 72 5.66 -4.40 -14.31
C LEU A 72 5.00 -5.77 -14.26
N LYS A 73 5.04 -6.49 -15.39
CA LYS A 73 4.48 -7.84 -15.48
C LYS A 73 5.16 -8.83 -14.55
N ALA A 74 6.47 -8.74 -14.35
CA ALA A 74 7.19 -9.60 -13.42
C ALA A 74 6.73 -9.38 -11.96
N PHE A 75 6.42 -8.14 -11.55
CA PHE A 75 5.81 -7.85 -10.24
C PHE A 75 4.38 -8.40 -10.14
N GLU A 76 3.56 -8.28 -11.20
CA GLU A 76 2.24 -8.90 -11.25
C GLU A 76 2.31 -10.42 -11.03
N GLU A 77 3.19 -11.09 -11.78
CA GLU A 77 3.28 -12.54 -11.78
C GLU A 77 3.94 -13.11 -10.52
N SER A 78 4.87 -12.36 -9.90
CA SER A 78 5.69 -12.88 -8.80
C SER A 78 5.19 -12.49 -7.41
N LEU A 79 4.59 -11.30 -7.26
CA LEU A 79 4.26 -10.76 -5.93
C LEU A 79 2.80 -10.35 -5.78
N TYR A 80 2.30 -9.41 -6.59
CA TYR A 80 1.05 -8.70 -6.24
C TYR A 80 -0.19 -9.27 -6.94
N GLY A 81 -0.03 -9.99 -8.05
CA GLY A 81 -1.11 -10.24 -8.98
C GLY A 81 -1.47 -9.00 -9.81
N PRO A 82 -2.21 -9.16 -10.93
CA PRO A 82 -2.61 -8.03 -11.75
C PRO A 82 -3.60 -7.13 -11.03
N LEU A 83 -3.59 -5.84 -11.34
CA LEU A 83 -4.72 -4.98 -11.01
C LEU A 83 -5.94 -5.46 -11.80
N PRO A 84 -7.12 -5.60 -11.14
CA PRO A 84 -8.36 -5.77 -11.86
C PRO A 84 -8.60 -4.61 -12.84
N PRO A 85 -9.29 -4.84 -13.97
CA PRO A 85 -9.59 -3.77 -14.93
C PRO A 85 -10.45 -2.69 -14.29
N ALA A 86 -10.53 -1.52 -14.92
CA ALA A 86 -11.52 -0.52 -14.55
C ALA A 86 -12.94 -1.10 -14.69
N PRO A 87 -13.89 -0.71 -13.83
CA PRO A 87 -15.28 -1.11 -14.01
C PRO A 87 -15.89 -0.41 -15.24
N GLU A 88 -16.97 -0.97 -15.77
CA GLU A 88 -17.66 -0.39 -16.93
C GLU A 88 -18.27 0.99 -16.64
N LYS A 89 -18.62 1.23 -15.36
CA LYS A 89 -19.23 2.48 -14.92
C LYS A 89 -18.89 2.78 -13.48
N ILE A 90 -18.67 4.06 -13.18
CA ILE A 90 -18.52 4.62 -11.83
C ILE A 90 -19.53 5.77 -11.66
N ASP A 91 -20.32 5.70 -10.59
CA ASP A 91 -21.19 6.78 -10.15
C ASP A 91 -20.76 7.28 -8.76
N LEU A 92 -20.92 8.57 -8.54
CA LEU A 92 -20.66 9.22 -7.25
C LEU A 92 -21.96 9.63 -6.59
N GLU A 93 -22.16 9.20 -5.35
CA GLU A 93 -23.24 9.66 -4.47
C GLU A 93 -22.66 10.54 -3.37
N LEU A 94 -23.10 11.80 -3.27
CA LEU A 94 -22.74 12.67 -2.13
C LEU A 94 -23.55 12.23 -0.91
N LEU A 95 -22.88 11.73 0.11
CA LEU A 95 -23.50 11.23 1.34
C LEU A 95 -23.64 12.30 2.44
N ALA A 96 -22.63 13.18 2.54
CA ALA A 96 -22.60 14.25 3.53
C ALA A 96 -21.67 15.39 3.11
N GLU A 97 -21.96 16.59 3.61
CA GLU A 97 -21.12 17.78 3.45
C GLU A 97 -21.04 18.52 4.78
N ASN A 98 -19.84 18.95 5.16
CA ASN A 98 -19.58 19.86 6.28
C ASN A 98 -18.71 21.03 5.80
N LYS A 99 -19.27 22.25 5.78
CA LYS A 99 -18.60 23.47 5.31
C LYS A 99 -17.71 24.13 6.39
N GLU A 100 -17.75 23.62 7.60
CA GLU A 100 -16.99 24.11 8.76
C GLU A 100 -16.06 23.02 9.32
N ALA A 101 -15.67 22.07 8.50
CA ALA A 101 -14.79 20.97 8.90
C ALA A 101 -13.40 21.48 9.33
N LEU A 102 -12.69 20.70 10.14
CA LEU A 102 -11.38 21.02 10.69
C LEU A 102 -11.37 22.40 11.37
N LYS A 103 -12.38 22.66 12.22
CA LYS A 103 -12.57 23.94 12.92
C LYS A 103 -12.73 25.15 11.99
N GLY A 104 -13.38 24.97 10.85
CA GLY A 104 -13.74 26.03 9.93
C GLY A 104 -12.71 26.32 8.83
N ILE A 105 -11.62 25.56 8.71
CA ILE A 105 -10.61 25.77 7.66
C ILE A 105 -10.85 24.91 6.41
N ALA A 106 -11.73 23.90 6.49
CA ALA A 106 -12.00 22.97 5.39
C ALA A 106 -13.48 22.89 5.03
N LEU A 107 -13.73 22.54 3.77
CA LEU A 107 -14.94 21.87 3.30
C LEU A 107 -14.65 20.38 3.30
N ARG A 108 -15.49 19.57 3.99
CA ARG A 108 -15.48 18.11 3.92
C ARG A 108 -16.68 17.63 3.13
N ARG A 109 -16.44 16.68 2.21
CA ARG A 109 -17.46 15.91 1.52
C ARG A 109 -17.20 14.43 1.69
N GLU A 110 -18.26 13.67 1.89
CA GLU A 110 -18.25 12.22 1.95
C GLU A 110 -19.02 11.66 0.79
N TYR A 111 -18.39 10.81 0.01
CA TYR A 111 -18.95 10.23 -1.21
C TYR A 111 -18.99 8.72 -1.10
N ARG A 112 -20.00 8.10 -1.73
CA ARG A 112 -19.96 6.69 -2.08
C ARG A 112 -19.58 6.55 -3.54
N ILE A 113 -18.56 5.73 -3.77
CA ILE A 113 -18.11 5.37 -5.12
C ILE A 113 -18.78 4.06 -5.49
N HIS A 114 -19.71 4.10 -6.43
CA HIS A 114 -20.40 2.93 -6.95
C HIS A 114 -19.71 2.43 -8.20
N CYS A 115 -19.25 1.19 -8.19
CA CYS A 115 -18.57 0.54 -9.30
C CYS A 115 -19.46 -0.56 -9.88
N TYR A 116 -19.67 -0.55 -11.21
CA TYR A 116 -20.50 -1.52 -11.92
C TYR A 116 -19.70 -2.24 -12.99
N ASN A 117 -19.86 -3.56 -13.09
CA ASN A 117 -19.24 -4.38 -14.11
C ASN A 117 -20.11 -5.61 -14.42
N LYS A 118 -20.53 -5.78 -15.68
CA LYS A 118 -21.34 -6.92 -16.16
C LYS A 118 -22.53 -7.26 -15.25
N GLY A 119 -23.28 -6.24 -14.85
CA GLY A 119 -24.46 -6.39 -13.98
C GLY A 119 -24.15 -6.61 -12.50
N ARG A 120 -22.87 -6.64 -12.12
CA ARG A 120 -22.41 -6.70 -10.72
C ARG A 120 -22.18 -5.31 -10.18
N HIS A 121 -22.27 -5.16 -8.87
CA HIS A 121 -22.08 -3.90 -8.16
C HIS A 121 -21.19 -4.09 -6.93
N PHE A 122 -20.32 -3.12 -6.73
CA PHE A 122 -19.51 -2.96 -5.51
C PHE A 122 -19.38 -1.46 -5.21
N ASP A 123 -19.37 -1.10 -3.94
CA ASP A 123 -19.22 0.28 -3.50
C ASP A 123 -18.35 0.41 -2.25
N PHE A 124 -17.73 1.56 -2.07
CA PHE A 124 -16.98 1.95 -0.88
C PHE A 124 -17.04 3.46 -0.68
N ASP A 125 -16.79 3.93 0.55
CA ASP A 125 -16.95 5.33 0.91
C ASP A 125 -15.61 6.07 0.93
N MET A 126 -15.55 7.22 0.22
CA MET A 126 -14.43 8.14 0.19
C MET A 126 -14.79 9.43 0.93
N MET A 127 -13.87 9.93 1.76
CA MET A 127 -13.97 11.26 2.39
C MET A 127 -12.94 12.19 1.77
N LEU A 128 -13.36 13.40 1.42
CA LEU A 128 -12.51 14.44 0.83
C LEU A 128 -12.57 15.71 1.68
N TYR A 129 -11.40 16.17 2.14
CA TYR A 129 -11.21 17.51 2.64
C TYR A 129 -10.57 18.39 1.58
N VAL A 130 -11.06 19.62 1.42
CA VAL A 130 -10.42 20.67 0.63
C VAL A 130 -10.35 21.98 1.42
N PRO A 131 -9.36 22.85 1.17
CA PRO A 131 -9.31 24.17 1.83
C PRO A 131 -10.58 24.98 1.57
N LYS A 132 -11.23 25.47 2.60
CA LYS A 132 -12.48 26.24 2.48
C LYS A 132 -12.32 27.51 1.63
N ASN A 133 -11.16 28.13 1.71
CA ASN A 133 -10.85 29.39 1.02
C ASN A 133 -10.07 29.18 -0.29
N ALA A 134 -10.12 28.00 -0.88
CA ALA A 134 -9.48 27.75 -2.17
C ALA A 134 -10.12 28.62 -3.25
N THR A 135 -9.30 29.27 -4.07
CA THR A 135 -9.74 30.13 -5.19
C THR A 135 -9.92 29.37 -6.51
N GLY A 136 -9.70 28.07 -6.49
CA GLY A 136 -9.81 27.17 -7.64
C GLY A 136 -9.57 25.73 -7.22
N PRO A 137 -9.54 24.78 -8.18
CA PRO A 137 -9.25 23.39 -7.91
C PRO A 137 -7.89 23.19 -7.24
N VAL A 138 -7.81 22.27 -6.28
CA VAL A 138 -6.61 22.04 -5.46
C VAL A 138 -5.95 20.70 -5.78
N PRO A 139 -4.61 20.58 -5.67
CA PRO A 139 -3.91 19.31 -5.66
C PRO A 139 -4.38 18.44 -4.49
N VAL A 140 -4.41 17.12 -4.66
CA VAL A 140 -4.96 16.20 -3.65
C VAL A 140 -3.96 15.09 -3.31
N PHE A 141 -3.80 14.83 -2.01
CA PHE A 141 -3.20 13.60 -1.50
C PHE A 141 -4.29 12.54 -1.33
N GLU A 142 -4.10 11.40 -1.97
CA GLU A 142 -4.91 10.20 -1.77
C GLU A 142 -4.22 9.24 -0.81
N ILE A 143 -4.95 8.77 0.20
CA ILE A 143 -4.44 7.83 1.19
C ILE A 143 -5.54 6.86 1.64
N LEU A 144 -5.22 5.58 1.72
CA LEU A 144 -6.09 4.63 2.43
C LEU A 144 -5.82 4.70 3.93
N ASN A 145 -6.85 4.57 4.74
CA ASN A 145 -6.75 4.59 6.20
C ASN A 145 -7.04 3.21 6.82
N PHE A 146 -6.42 2.94 7.98
CA PHE A 146 -6.54 1.67 8.71
C PHE A 146 -7.76 1.58 9.64
N LYS A 147 -8.33 2.72 10.03
CA LYS A 147 -9.25 2.79 11.17
C LYS A 147 -10.68 3.18 10.79
N GLY A 148 -10.94 3.33 9.49
CA GLY A 148 -12.21 3.86 8.99
C GLY A 148 -12.22 5.38 8.92
N ASN A 149 -13.08 5.93 8.06
CA ASN A 149 -13.16 7.37 7.83
C ASN A 149 -13.54 8.15 9.10
N GLN A 150 -14.38 7.57 9.97
CA GLN A 150 -14.76 8.14 11.28
C GLN A 150 -13.58 8.30 12.25
N SER A 151 -12.42 7.74 11.95
CA SER A 151 -11.19 8.00 12.71
C SER A 151 -10.53 9.33 12.33
N GLY A 152 -11.12 10.08 11.41
CA GLY A 152 -10.72 11.46 11.09
C GLY A 152 -10.93 12.40 12.26
N PHE A 153 -10.62 13.68 12.02
CA PHE A 153 -10.58 14.68 13.09
C PHE A 153 -11.97 15.17 13.53
N ASP A 154 -12.92 15.26 12.59
CA ASP A 154 -14.26 15.77 12.89
C ASP A 154 -15.15 14.69 13.51
N PRO A 155 -15.95 15.02 14.53
CA PRO A 155 -16.78 14.03 15.24
C PRO A 155 -18.04 13.60 14.47
N ASP A 156 -18.43 14.33 13.42
CA ASP A 156 -19.65 14.12 12.63
C ASP A 156 -19.40 13.32 11.34
N ILE A 157 -18.23 12.71 11.19
CA ILE A 157 -17.89 11.83 10.07
C ILE A 157 -18.75 10.56 10.13
N ARG A 158 -19.32 10.17 9.00
CA ARG A 158 -20.14 8.96 8.89
C ARG A 158 -19.30 7.73 9.20
N PRO A 159 -19.82 6.77 9.96
CA PRO A 159 -19.13 5.53 10.24
C PRO A 159 -18.86 4.72 8.96
N THR A 160 -17.66 4.18 8.85
CA THR A 160 -17.33 3.19 7.83
C THR A 160 -18.20 1.94 8.01
N ARG A 161 -18.75 1.41 6.92
CA ARG A 161 -19.75 0.33 6.94
C ARG A 161 -19.17 -1.05 7.24
N SER A 162 -17.92 -1.28 6.90
CA SER A 162 -17.31 -2.59 7.12
C SER A 162 -16.92 -2.78 8.57
N ALA A 163 -17.59 -3.74 9.23
CA ALA A 163 -17.20 -4.26 10.55
C ALA A 163 -16.09 -5.34 10.43
N ASP A 164 -15.78 -5.79 9.23
CA ASP A 164 -14.89 -6.91 8.94
C ASP A 164 -13.42 -6.45 8.70
N TYR A 165 -12.95 -5.55 9.54
CA TYR A 165 -11.51 -5.39 9.70
C TYR A 165 -10.99 -6.62 10.42
N GLY A 166 -10.05 -7.31 9.83
CA GLY A 166 -9.49 -8.57 10.29
C GLY A 166 -9.27 -8.74 11.79
N PRO A 167 -8.78 -9.84 12.28
CA PRO A 167 -8.73 -10.12 13.71
C PRO A 167 -8.07 -8.98 14.45
N ARG A 168 -8.75 -8.49 15.47
CA ARG A 168 -8.46 -7.29 16.29
C ARG A 168 -7.10 -7.28 16.99
N ARG A 169 -6.14 -8.13 16.60
CA ARG A 169 -4.97 -8.45 17.41
C ARG A 169 -3.63 -7.94 16.90
N TRP A 170 -3.56 -7.35 15.71
CA TRP A 170 -2.31 -6.82 15.20
C TRP A 170 -2.35 -5.30 15.04
N HIS A 171 -1.62 -4.59 15.92
CA HIS A 171 -1.28 -3.17 15.85
C HIS A 171 -2.42 -2.16 15.75
N GLY A 172 -3.57 -2.40 16.37
CA GLY A 172 -4.62 -1.39 16.49
C GLY A 172 -5.42 -1.14 15.21
N ASP A 173 -5.47 -2.11 14.29
CA ASP A 173 -6.29 -2.09 13.08
C ASP A 173 -7.81 -2.23 13.34
N SER A 174 -8.26 -2.04 14.57
CA SER A 174 -9.69 -1.98 14.90
C SER A 174 -10.26 -0.63 14.46
N LEU A 175 -11.49 -0.65 13.94
CA LEU A 175 -12.25 0.59 13.75
C LEU A 175 -12.19 1.43 15.02
N SER A 176 -11.66 2.65 14.90
CA SER A 176 -11.67 3.58 16.01
C SER A 176 -13.02 4.29 16.06
N THR A 177 -13.67 4.25 17.21
CA THR A 177 -14.86 5.08 17.49
C THR A 177 -14.45 6.45 18.02
N GLN A 178 -13.17 6.68 18.26
CA GLN A 178 -12.65 7.93 18.82
C GLN A 178 -11.98 8.76 17.73
N PRO A 179 -12.22 10.08 17.68
CA PRO A 179 -11.45 11.01 16.87
C PRO A 179 -9.94 10.90 17.17
N ARG A 180 -9.10 11.24 16.20
CA ARG A 180 -7.65 11.34 16.44
C ARG A 180 -7.34 12.35 17.52
N ALA A 181 -6.32 12.06 18.34
CA ALA A 181 -5.82 13.02 19.31
C ALA A 181 -5.30 14.28 18.59
N VAL A 182 -5.50 15.44 19.22
CA VAL A 182 -4.90 16.71 18.78
C VAL A 182 -3.38 16.54 18.78
N GLY A 183 -2.78 16.57 17.59
CA GLY A 183 -1.32 16.37 17.42
C GLY A 183 -0.94 15.46 16.25
N ASP A 184 -1.85 14.56 15.84
CA ASP A 184 -1.66 13.68 14.67
C ASP A 184 -2.51 14.12 13.46
N ASP A 185 -2.90 15.39 13.44
CA ASP A 185 -3.84 15.91 12.45
C ASP A 185 -3.14 16.38 11.18
N PHE A 186 -2.74 15.42 10.38
CA PHE A 186 -2.18 15.70 9.06
C PHE A 186 -3.20 16.29 8.07
N TYR A 187 -4.51 16.11 8.31
CA TYR A 187 -5.54 16.74 7.49
C TYR A 187 -5.48 18.25 7.61
N THR A 188 -5.44 18.76 8.84
CA THR A 188 -5.26 20.20 9.11
C THR A 188 -3.97 20.74 8.50
N LEU A 189 -2.86 20.01 8.63
CA LEU A 189 -1.59 20.40 8.03
C LEU A 189 -1.69 20.52 6.50
N ALA A 190 -2.13 19.47 5.82
CA ALA A 190 -2.22 19.46 4.36
C ALA A 190 -3.19 20.52 3.83
N VAL A 191 -4.37 20.64 4.45
CA VAL A 191 -5.39 21.65 4.09
C VAL A 191 -4.85 23.07 4.28
N SER A 192 -4.16 23.36 5.40
CA SER A 192 -3.54 24.67 5.66
C SER A 192 -2.44 25.03 4.65
N ARG A 193 -1.81 24.01 4.04
CA ARG A 193 -0.83 24.16 2.97
C ARG A 193 -1.47 24.29 1.58
N GLY A 194 -2.82 24.24 1.49
CA GLY A 194 -3.57 24.38 0.25
C GLY A 194 -3.77 23.10 -0.53
N TYR A 195 -3.60 21.93 0.11
CA TYR A 195 -3.86 20.62 -0.47
C TYR A 195 -5.21 20.08 -0.02
N GLY A 196 -5.89 19.36 -0.91
CA GLY A 196 -6.95 18.46 -0.49
C GLY A 196 -6.39 17.13 0.02
N VAL A 197 -7.19 16.41 0.81
CA VAL A 197 -6.89 15.05 1.25
C VAL A 197 -8.10 14.17 1.01
N ALA A 198 -7.95 13.16 0.16
CA ALA A 198 -8.96 12.13 -0.08
C ALA A 198 -8.56 10.85 0.64
N THR A 199 -9.48 10.23 1.38
CA THR A 199 -9.22 8.99 2.11
C THR A 199 -10.39 8.04 2.03
N ALA A 200 -10.09 6.73 2.01
CA ALA A 200 -11.06 5.65 2.12
C ALA A 200 -10.52 4.59 3.10
N ALA A 201 -11.43 3.87 3.74
CA ALA A 201 -11.07 2.75 4.59
C ALA A 201 -10.63 1.56 3.74
N TYR A 202 -9.37 1.13 3.87
CA TYR A 202 -8.81 0.03 3.07
C TYR A 202 -9.63 -1.27 3.19
N GLY A 203 -10.21 -1.52 4.36
CA GLY A 203 -11.01 -2.70 4.64
C GLY A 203 -12.37 -2.72 3.93
N GLU A 204 -12.90 -1.58 3.46
CA GLU A 204 -14.08 -1.57 2.59
C GLU A 204 -13.76 -2.07 1.18
N ILE A 205 -12.55 -1.82 0.68
CA ILE A 205 -12.09 -2.25 -0.64
C ILE A 205 -11.75 -3.73 -0.62
N PHE A 206 -10.96 -4.16 0.37
CA PHE A 206 -10.63 -5.54 0.65
C PHE A 206 -10.41 -5.71 2.16
N PRO A 207 -11.27 -6.45 2.88
CA PRO A 207 -11.08 -6.79 4.29
C PRO A 207 -9.77 -7.55 4.49
N ASP A 208 -8.92 -7.07 5.40
CA ASP A 208 -7.58 -7.63 5.59
C ASP A 208 -7.61 -8.92 6.40
N ASN A 209 -8.24 -9.93 5.82
CA ASN A 209 -8.35 -11.28 6.37
C ASN A 209 -8.51 -12.31 5.24
N LEU A 210 -8.47 -13.59 5.59
CA LEU A 210 -8.54 -14.71 4.65
C LEU A 210 -9.88 -14.82 3.91
N ASP A 211 -10.98 -14.31 4.48
CA ASP A 211 -12.30 -14.26 3.83
C ASP A 211 -12.49 -13.00 2.97
N GLY A 212 -11.48 -12.14 2.91
CA GLY A 212 -11.53 -10.85 2.23
C GLY A 212 -11.87 -10.95 0.74
N PHE A 213 -11.44 -12.01 0.06
CA PHE A 213 -11.72 -12.19 -1.37
C PHE A 213 -13.21 -12.13 -1.71
N ARG A 214 -14.07 -12.77 -0.91
CA ARG A 214 -15.51 -12.79 -1.13
C ARG A 214 -16.23 -11.50 -0.80
N LYS A 215 -15.61 -10.64 -0.01
CA LYS A 215 -16.20 -9.39 0.48
C LYS A 215 -15.60 -8.16 -0.19
N SER A 216 -14.70 -8.35 -1.14
CA SER A 216 -13.90 -7.31 -1.78
C SER A 216 -14.39 -6.95 -3.18
N ILE A 217 -13.64 -6.04 -3.79
CA ILE A 217 -13.83 -5.60 -5.19
C ILE A 217 -13.70 -6.76 -6.19
N PHE A 218 -13.07 -7.85 -5.81
CA PHE A 218 -12.96 -9.02 -6.69
C PHE A 218 -14.32 -9.61 -7.07
N ARG A 219 -15.38 -9.36 -6.27
CA ARG A 219 -16.78 -9.70 -6.60
C ARG A 219 -17.28 -9.09 -7.92
N LEU A 220 -16.67 -8.00 -8.37
CA LEU A 220 -17.00 -7.43 -9.68
C LEU A 220 -16.49 -8.26 -10.86
N PHE A 221 -15.44 -9.06 -10.66
CA PHE A 221 -14.66 -9.64 -11.75
C PHE A 221 -14.62 -11.17 -11.75
N TYR A 222 -14.75 -11.79 -10.57
CA TYR A 222 -14.53 -13.23 -10.39
C TYR A 222 -15.73 -13.92 -9.76
N ASP A 223 -15.92 -15.19 -10.12
CA ASP A 223 -17.02 -16.03 -9.62
C ASP A 223 -16.58 -16.90 -8.43
N ASP A 224 -15.37 -17.43 -8.46
CA ASP A 224 -14.80 -18.23 -7.37
C ASP A 224 -14.03 -17.33 -6.40
N LEU A 225 -14.69 -17.04 -5.28
CA LEU A 225 -14.20 -16.14 -4.22
C LEU A 225 -14.22 -16.85 -2.87
N ARG A 226 -13.92 -18.15 -2.83
CA ARG A 226 -13.83 -18.91 -1.57
C ARG A 226 -12.73 -18.35 -0.66
N PRO A 227 -12.80 -18.59 0.66
CA PRO A 227 -11.73 -18.22 1.59
C PRO A 227 -10.36 -18.69 1.13
N ASP A 228 -9.34 -17.94 1.48
CA ASP A 228 -7.96 -18.18 1.05
C ASP A 228 -7.50 -19.62 1.35
N CYS A 229 -7.77 -20.13 2.55
CA CYS A 229 -7.39 -21.49 2.95
C CYS A 229 -8.07 -22.59 2.12
N GLU A 230 -9.34 -22.40 1.74
CA GLU A 230 -10.06 -23.38 0.92
C GLU A 230 -9.55 -23.37 -0.54
N VAL A 231 -9.34 -22.15 -1.07
CA VAL A 231 -8.84 -21.97 -2.45
C VAL A 231 -7.42 -22.51 -2.55
N ALA A 232 -6.54 -22.18 -1.61
CA ALA A 232 -5.15 -22.62 -1.62
C ALA A 232 -5.03 -24.14 -1.58
N LEU A 233 -5.81 -24.81 -0.72
CA LEU A 233 -5.80 -26.29 -0.65
C LEU A 233 -6.28 -26.95 -1.93
N GLU A 234 -7.38 -26.46 -2.50
CA GLU A 234 -7.94 -27.06 -3.71
C GLU A 234 -7.07 -26.78 -4.93
N GLU A 235 -6.53 -25.58 -5.05
CA GLU A 235 -5.64 -25.23 -6.14
C GLU A 235 -4.30 -25.93 -6.05
N LEU A 236 -3.75 -26.13 -4.85
CA LEU A 236 -2.57 -26.98 -4.64
C LEU A 236 -2.81 -28.42 -5.11
N LYS A 237 -3.98 -29.00 -4.79
CA LYS A 237 -4.37 -30.35 -5.24
C LYS A 237 -4.53 -30.44 -6.76
N GLN A 238 -4.98 -29.36 -7.41
CA GLN A 238 -5.24 -29.29 -8.84
C GLN A 238 -4.08 -28.67 -9.64
N GLY A 239 -2.99 -28.28 -8.98
CA GLY A 239 -1.84 -27.61 -9.62
C GLY A 239 -2.16 -26.20 -10.13
N ARG A 240 -3.30 -25.62 -9.73
CA ARG A 240 -3.69 -24.24 -10.07
C ARG A 240 -3.23 -23.27 -8.99
N LYS A 241 -3.15 -21.99 -9.35
CA LYS A 241 -2.73 -20.91 -8.45
C LYS A 241 -3.63 -19.69 -8.61
N ARG A 242 -4.00 -19.11 -7.48
CA ARG A 242 -4.72 -17.83 -7.45
C ARG A 242 -3.75 -16.69 -7.79
N ASN A 243 -4.07 -15.95 -8.83
CA ASN A 243 -3.24 -14.84 -9.28
C ASN A 243 -3.87 -13.50 -8.90
N MET A 244 -4.13 -13.28 -7.61
CA MET A 244 -4.67 -12.02 -7.07
C MET A 244 -4.28 -11.85 -5.60
N GLY A 245 -4.13 -10.60 -5.15
CA GLY A 245 -3.78 -10.25 -3.78
C GLY A 245 -4.47 -8.98 -3.31
N ALA A 246 -4.57 -8.81 -1.99
CA ALA A 246 -5.20 -7.64 -1.39
C ALA A 246 -4.49 -6.33 -1.75
N ILE A 247 -3.16 -6.33 -1.90
CA ILE A 247 -2.41 -5.14 -2.33
C ILE A 247 -2.89 -4.65 -3.69
N SER A 248 -3.16 -5.56 -4.66
CA SER A 248 -3.74 -5.18 -5.95
C SER A 248 -5.17 -4.67 -5.83
N ALA A 249 -5.98 -5.24 -4.93
CA ALA A 249 -7.32 -4.75 -4.66
C ALA A 249 -7.31 -3.33 -4.07
N TRP A 250 -6.45 -3.07 -3.08
CA TRP A 250 -6.29 -1.75 -2.48
C TRP A 250 -5.73 -0.72 -3.47
N ALA A 251 -4.76 -1.10 -4.29
CA ALA A 251 -4.22 -0.25 -5.35
C ALA A 251 -5.29 0.09 -6.40
N TRP A 252 -6.14 -0.88 -6.76
CA TRP A 252 -7.32 -0.65 -7.60
C TRP A 252 -8.26 0.37 -6.97
N GLY A 253 -8.52 0.26 -5.66
CA GLY A 253 -9.34 1.22 -4.92
C GLY A 253 -8.83 2.66 -5.02
N LEU A 254 -7.50 2.86 -4.89
CA LEU A 254 -6.87 4.16 -5.11
C LEU A 254 -7.11 4.68 -6.54
N SER A 255 -6.96 3.85 -7.56
CA SER A 255 -7.29 4.25 -8.93
C SER A 255 -8.77 4.62 -9.10
N ARG A 256 -9.68 3.97 -8.38
CA ARG A 256 -11.12 4.34 -8.41
C ARG A 256 -11.39 5.64 -7.66
N MET A 257 -10.64 5.92 -6.60
CA MET A 257 -10.69 7.24 -5.96
C MET A 257 -10.22 8.33 -6.94
N ALA A 258 -9.14 8.09 -7.69
CA ALA A 258 -8.69 9.01 -8.74
C ALA A 258 -9.77 9.25 -9.81
N ASP A 259 -10.49 8.20 -10.28
CA ASP A 259 -11.63 8.35 -11.21
C ASP A 259 -12.77 9.22 -10.61
N ALA A 260 -12.99 9.08 -9.31
CA ALA A 260 -13.97 9.87 -8.59
C ALA A 260 -13.54 11.34 -8.47
N LEU A 261 -12.26 11.57 -8.16
CA LEU A 261 -11.70 12.93 -8.03
C LEU A 261 -11.68 13.69 -9.35
N GLU A 262 -11.56 13.01 -10.49
CA GLU A 262 -11.70 13.63 -11.82
C GLU A 262 -13.10 14.21 -12.08
N GLN A 263 -14.13 13.75 -11.35
CA GLN A 263 -15.51 14.22 -11.46
C GLN A 263 -15.85 15.37 -10.49
N ILE A 264 -14.90 15.78 -9.62
CA ILE A 264 -15.13 16.79 -8.57
C ILE A 264 -14.44 18.10 -8.93
N ASP A 265 -15.20 19.14 -9.25
CA ASP A 265 -14.71 20.46 -9.69
C ASP A 265 -13.76 21.15 -8.69
N LEU A 266 -13.75 20.73 -7.42
CA LEU A 266 -12.86 21.25 -6.39
C LEU A 266 -11.43 20.71 -6.48
N VAL A 267 -11.19 19.72 -7.34
CA VAL A 267 -9.93 18.96 -7.42
C VAL A 267 -9.19 19.26 -8.72
N ASP A 268 -7.92 19.59 -8.62
CA ASP A 268 -6.99 19.58 -9.75
C ASP A 268 -6.48 18.13 -9.97
N SER A 269 -7.23 17.35 -10.73
CA SER A 269 -6.92 15.94 -11.00
C SER A 269 -5.63 15.73 -11.79
N THR A 270 -5.03 16.79 -12.34
CA THR A 270 -3.69 16.74 -12.95
C THR A 270 -2.57 16.72 -11.92
N LYS A 271 -2.88 16.92 -10.63
CA LYS A 271 -1.96 17.02 -9.50
C LYS A 271 -2.35 16.11 -8.34
N LEU A 272 -2.47 14.81 -8.63
CA LEU A 272 -2.74 13.79 -7.62
C LEU A 272 -1.42 13.23 -7.06
N ALA A 273 -1.38 13.13 -5.73
CA ALA A 273 -0.36 12.41 -5.00
C ALA A 273 -0.99 11.20 -4.32
N VAL A 274 -0.34 10.04 -4.35
CA VAL A 274 -0.75 8.86 -3.58
C VAL A 274 0.25 8.61 -2.47
N ALA A 275 -0.24 8.38 -1.24
CA ALA A 275 0.59 8.11 -0.08
C ALA A 275 0.10 6.87 0.68
N GLY A 276 1.04 6.18 1.33
CA GLY A 276 0.68 5.04 2.17
C GLY A 276 1.75 4.70 3.20
N HIS A 277 1.28 4.15 4.32
CA HIS A 277 2.13 3.68 5.41
C HIS A 277 2.09 2.16 5.51
N SER A 278 3.26 1.52 5.79
CA SER A 278 3.33 0.07 6.02
C SER A 278 2.82 -0.70 4.79
N ARG A 279 1.89 -1.66 4.95
CA ARG A 279 1.22 -2.38 3.84
C ARG A 279 0.56 -1.45 2.83
N LEU A 280 0.05 -0.31 3.28
CA LEU A 280 -0.53 0.70 2.39
C LEU A 280 0.55 1.52 1.67
N GLY A 281 1.80 1.55 2.15
CA GLY A 281 2.96 2.03 1.42
C GLY A 281 3.32 1.12 0.25
N LYS A 282 3.29 -0.21 0.45
CA LYS A 282 3.38 -1.20 -0.63
C LYS A 282 2.27 -0.96 -1.67
N THR A 283 1.04 -0.71 -1.19
CA THR A 283 -0.13 -0.40 -2.01
C THR A 283 0.04 0.88 -2.83
N ALA A 284 0.54 1.97 -2.21
CA ALA A 284 0.78 3.24 -2.90
C ALA A 284 1.82 3.09 -4.02
N LEU A 285 2.89 2.33 -3.78
CA LEU A 285 3.87 2.00 -4.82
C LEU A 285 3.23 1.21 -5.96
N TRP A 286 2.42 0.20 -5.65
CA TRP A 286 1.77 -0.62 -6.67
C TRP A 286 0.71 0.16 -7.46
N ALA A 287 -0.05 1.05 -6.80
CA ALA A 287 -0.96 1.98 -7.46
C ALA A 287 -0.19 2.93 -8.40
N GLY A 288 0.89 3.55 -7.92
CA GLY A 288 1.73 4.43 -8.71
C GLY A 288 2.39 3.75 -9.91
N ALA A 289 2.77 2.46 -9.81
CA ALA A 289 3.33 1.69 -10.92
C ALA A 289 2.31 1.49 -12.05
N ASN A 290 1.04 1.33 -11.71
CA ASN A 290 -0.04 1.01 -12.63
C ASN A 290 -0.87 2.21 -13.10
N ASP A 291 -0.88 3.31 -12.33
CA ASP A 291 -1.69 4.50 -12.62
C ASP A 291 -0.82 5.76 -12.72
N THR A 292 -0.65 6.27 -13.92
CA THR A 292 0.22 7.43 -14.20
C THR A 292 -0.40 8.78 -13.85
N ARG A 293 -1.66 8.81 -13.41
CA ARG A 293 -2.32 10.03 -12.89
C ARG A 293 -1.69 10.48 -11.58
N PHE A 294 -1.17 9.56 -10.78
CA PHE A 294 -0.39 9.91 -9.59
C PHE A 294 0.95 10.52 -9.99
N LYS A 295 1.07 11.84 -9.85
CA LYS A 295 2.29 12.59 -10.19
C LYS A 295 3.34 12.55 -9.10
N LEU A 296 2.93 12.27 -7.87
CA LEU A 296 3.77 12.03 -6.71
C LEU A 296 3.34 10.73 -6.03
N VAL A 297 4.28 9.83 -5.81
CA VAL A 297 4.05 8.56 -5.10
C VAL A 297 4.87 8.56 -3.82
N ILE A 298 4.22 8.30 -2.68
CA ILE A 298 4.83 8.36 -1.36
C ILE A 298 4.69 7.02 -0.67
N SER A 299 5.80 6.42 -0.30
CA SER A 299 5.89 5.17 0.45
C SER A 299 6.56 5.41 1.80
N ASN A 300 5.85 5.15 2.89
CA ASN A 300 6.35 5.32 4.25
C ASN A 300 6.45 3.97 4.96
N ASN A 301 7.65 3.60 5.42
CA ASN A 301 7.92 2.37 6.16
C ASN A 301 7.29 1.12 5.52
N SER A 302 7.43 0.96 4.23
CA SER A 302 6.73 -0.12 3.50
C SER A 302 7.45 -1.47 3.54
N GLY A 303 8.73 -1.50 3.87
CA GLY A 303 9.49 -2.72 4.08
C GLY A 303 9.64 -3.63 2.86
N ASN A 304 9.90 -4.90 3.10
CA ASN A 304 10.04 -5.92 2.06
C ASN A 304 8.73 -6.09 1.27
N ALA A 305 8.84 -6.42 -0.01
CA ALA A 305 7.71 -6.32 -0.97
C ALA A 305 7.02 -4.94 -0.94
N GLY A 306 7.75 -3.90 -0.58
CA GLY A 306 7.43 -2.50 -0.64
C GLY A 306 8.63 -1.75 -1.21
N ALA A 307 9.25 -0.85 -0.43
CA ALA A 307 10.45 -0.13 -0.87
C ALA A 307 11.77 -0.85 -0.54
N ALA A 308 11.82 -1.73 0.48
CA ALA A 308 13.06 -2.36 0.90
C ALA A 308 13.51 -3.49 -0.02
N LEU A 309 14.81 -3.55 -0.33
CA LEU A 309 15.42 -4.60 -1.14
C LEU A 309 15.17 -6.00 -0.54
N ALA A 310 14.52 -6.88 -1.29
CA ALA A 310 14.20 -8.23 -0.85
C ALA A 310 15.45 -9.09 -0.61
N ARG A 311 16.44 -9.00 -1.49
CA ARG A 311 17.68 -9.78 -1.43
C ARG A 311 18.60 -9.42 -0.25
N ARG A 312 18.35 -8.27 0.36
CA ARG A 312 19.15 -7.80 1.49
C ARG A 312 19.00 -8.67 2.76
N ASN A 313 17.88 -9.39 2.87
CA ASN A 313 17.58 -10.29 3.98
C ASN A 313 17.78 -9.64 5.37
N PHE A 314 17.16 -8.46 5.55
CA PHE A 314 17.10 -7.73 6.82
C PHE A 314 15.65 -7.37 7.13
N GLY A 315 15.25 -7.43 8.38
CA GLY A 315 13.86 -7.19 8.78
C GLY A 315 12.90 -8.29 8.33
N GLU A 316 11.73 -7.91 7.82
CA GLU A 316 10.78 -8.87 7.24
C GLU A 316 11.30 -9.44 5.91
N ASP A 317 11.00 -10.72 5.66
CA ASP A 317 11.32 -11.43 4.44
C ASP A 317 10.06 -11.96 3.74
N LEU A 318 10.20 -12.45 2.50
CA LEU A 318 9.07 -12.96 1.74
C LEU A 318 8.42 -14.18 2.39
N MET A 319 9.21 -15.03 3.07
CA MET A 319 8.67 -16.19 3.79
C MET A 319 7.79 -15.75 4.95
N GLY A 320 8.26 -14.82 5.79
CA GLY A 320 7.50 -14.29 6.90
C GLY A 320 6.23 -13.57 6.45
N LEU A 321 6.32 -12.77 5.39
CA LEU A 321 5.17 -12.11 4.79
C LEU A 321 4.14 -13.11 4.27
N TRP A 322 4.56 -14.15 3.57
CA TRP A 322 3.66 -15.20 3.08
C TRP A 322 2.97 -15.93 4.23
N MET A 323 3.74 -16.32 5.25
CA MET A 323 3.20 -17.05 6.40
C MET A 323 2.17 -16.25 7.19
N VAL A 324 2.36 -14.94 7.30
CA VAL A 324 1.54 -14.06 8.16
C VAL A 324 0.43 -13.36 7.36
N ARG A 325 0.62 -13.14 6.06
CA ARG A 325 -0.21 -12.28 5.21
C ARG A 325 -0.33 -12.81 3.77
N SER A 326 -0.57 -14.11 3.60
CA SER A 326 -0.75 -14.72 2.28
C SER A 326 -1.81 -14.03 1.42
N ASN A 327 -2.85 -13.47 2.07
CA ASN A 327 -3.91 -12.73 1.39
C ASN A 327 -3.43 -11.43 0.72
N TRP A 328 -2.27 -10.87 1.10
CA TRP A 328 -1.78 -9.64 0.49
C TRP A 328 -1.25 -9.84 -0.93
N PHE A 329 -0.76 -11.03 -1.24
CA PHE A 329 0.03 -11.36 -2.41
C PHE A 329 -0.65 -12.40 -3.29
N CYS A 330 -0.17 -12.58 -4.52
CA CYS A 330 -0.56 -13.71 -5.36
C CYS A 330 0.16 -15.00 -4.93
N ASP A 331 -0.42 -16.15 -5.27
CA ASP A 331 0.10 -17.45 -4.83
C ASP A 331 1.50 -17.78 -5.37
N ASN A 332 1.92 -17.15 -6.47
CA ASN A 332 3.27 -17.34 -7.00
C ASN A 332 4.37 -16.85 -6.06
N MET A 333 4.08 -15.92 -5.14
CA MET A 333 5.05 -15.41 -4.18
C MET A 333 5.69 -16.53 -3.34
N VAL A 334 4.93 -17.60 -3.04
CA VAL A 334 5.45 -18.75 -2.27
C VAL A 334 6.68 -19.41 -2.91
N ARG A 335 6.84 -19.28 -4.23
CA ARG A 335 8.01 -19.84 -4.94
C ARG A 335 9.31 -19.17 -4.55
N TYR A 336 9.24 -17.91 -4.13
CA TYR A 336 10.39 -17.07 -3.82
C TYR A 336 10.57 -16.87 -2.31
N ALA A 337 9.64 -17.38 -1.50
CA ALA A 337 9.69 -17.26 -0.05
C ALA A 337 10.90 -18.03 0.51
N GLY A 338 11.87 -17.31 1.07
CA GLY A 338 13.17 -17.84 1.50
C GLY A 338 14.17 -18.09 0.36
N LEU A 339 13.82 -17.71 -0.87
CA LEU A 339 14.63 -17.83 -2.09
C LEU A 339 14.66 -16.49 -2.84
N GLU A 340 14.82 -15.39 -2.09
CA GLU A 340 14.76 -14.03 -2.63
C GLU A 340 15.77 -13.78 -3.76
N ASP A 341 16.88 -14.52 -3.79
CA ASP A 341 17.87 -14.45 -4.87
C ASP A 341 17.33 -14.99 -6.22
N GLU A 342 16.29 -15.83 -6.20
CA GLU A 342 15.64 -16.37 -7.41
C GLU A 342 14.51 -15.49 -7.93
N LEU A 343 14.12 -14.44 -7.18
CA LEU A 343 13.09 -13.50 -7.62
C LEU A 343 13.55 -12.79 -8.91
N PRO A 344 12.74 -12.74 -9.99
CA PRO A 344 13.18 -12.14 -11.27
C PRO A 344 13.29 -10.61 -11.24
N ILE A 345 12.91 -10.00 -10.12
CA ILE A 345 12.89 -8.54 -9.87
C ILE A 345 13.44 -8.25 -8.47
N ASP A 346 13.65 -6.99 -8.15
CA ASP A 346 13.81 -6.50 -6.78
C ASP A 346 13.25 -5.08 -6.65
N GLN A 347 13.05 -4.60 -5.43
CA GLN A 347 12.22 -3.44 -5.12
C GLN A 347 12.72 -2.11 -5.73
N HIS A 348 14.02 -1.96 -5.98
CA HIS A 348 14.54 -0.81 -6.74
C HIS A 348 13.94 -0.72 -8.16
N GLN A 349 13.57 -1.87 -8.77
CA GLN A 349 12.87 -1.89 -10.05
C GLN A 349 11.39 -1.50 -9.89
N LEU A 350 10.73 -1.86 -8.76
CA LEU A 350 9.40 -1.33 -8.45
C LEU A 350 9.42 0.19 -8.35
N LEU A 351 10.39 0.74 -7.59
CA LEU A 351 10.54 2.18 -7.45
C LEU A 351 10.81 2.84 -8.81
N ALA A 352 11.64 2.24 -9.67
CA ALA A 352 11.92 2.73 -11.00
C ALA A 352 10.69 2.85 -11.91
N LEU A 353 9.62 2.04 -11.68
CA LEU A 353 8.35 2.15 -12.42
C LEU A 353 7.66 3.52 -12.25
N MET A 354 8.04 4.29 -11.23
CA MET A 354 7.49 5.65 -11.03
C MET A 354 8.11 6.67 -12.01
N ALA A 355 9.33 6.41 -12.51
CA ALA A 355 10.04 7.37 -13.38
C ALA A 355 9.23 7.74 -14.64
N PRO A 356 9.27 9.01 -15.08
CA PRO A 356 10.01 10.15 -14.51
C PRO A 356 9.26 10.96 -13.45
N ARG A 357 8.11 10.46 -12.93
CA ARG A 357 7.28 11.12 -11.92
C ARG A 357 7.99 11.19 -10.58
N ALA A 358 7.51 12.03 -9.67
CA ALA A 358 8.08 12.20 -8.34
C ALA A 358 7.84 10.96 -7.46
N LEU A 359 8.87 10.55 -6.73
CA LEU A 359 8.84 9.46 -5.77
C LEU A 359 9.40 9.93 -4.43
N TYR A 360 8.69 9.67 -3.34
CA TYR A 360 9.16 9.89 -1.97
C TYR A 360 9.18 8.57 -1.20
N VAL A 361 10.32 8.19 -0.66
CA VAL A 361 10.46 7.06 0.27
C VAL A 361 10.80 7.61 1.65
N ALA A 362 10.08 7.16 2.66
CA ALA A 362 10.27 7.61 4.04
C ALA A 362 10.38 6.42 5.00
N SER A 363 11.33 6.50 5.90
CA SER A 363 11.66 5.44 6.86
C SER A 363 11.71 5.97 8.29
N SER A 364 11.79 5.06 9.25
CA SER A 364 11.96 5.37 10.68
C SER A 364 13.17 4.63 11.24
N SER A 365 14.02 5.32 12.01
CA SER A 365 15.34 4.81 12.46
C SER A 365 15.26 3.62 13.44
N LYS A 366 14.10 3.43 14.09
CA LYS A 366 13.86 2.29 15.00
C LYS A 366 12.96 1.22 14.39
N ASP A 367 12.69 1.30 13.09
CA ASP A 367 11.89 0.33 12.36
C ASP A 367 12.79 -0.71 11.67
N PHE A 368 13.35 -1.61 12.46
CA PHE A 368 14.18 -2.69 11.91
C PHE A 368 13.39 -3.76 11.14
N VAL A 369 12.07 -3.75 11.26
CA VAL A 369 11.20 -4.67 10.51
C VAL A 369 11.09 -4.26 9.06
N ALA A 370 10.97 -2.96 8.80
CA ALA A 370 10.86 -2.42 7.44
C ALA A 370 12.21 -2.29 6.70
N ASP A 371 13.35 -2.52 7.36
CA ASP A 371 14.68 -2.33 6.77
C ASP A 371 14.87 -0.94 6.14
N PHE A 372 14.94 0.09 6.97
CA PHE A 372 15.10 1.48 6.53
C PHE A 372 16.31 1.69 5.60
N LYS A 373 17.39 0.93 5.78
CA LYS A 373 18.56 0.98 4.90
C LYS A 373 18.29 0.32 3.55
N GLY A 374 17.55 -0.78 3.54
CA GLY A 374 17.09 -1.43 2.31
C GLY A 374 16.13 -0.54 1.51
N GLU A 375 15.23 0.21 2.18
CA GLU A 375 14.37 1.20 1.54
C GLU A 375 15.19 2.33 0.90
N TYR A 376 16.21 2.83 1.62
CA TYR A 376 17.11 3.85 1.09
C TYR A 376 17.91 3.38 -0.11
N LEU A 377 18.57 2.22 0.00
CA LEU A 377 19.38 1.65 -1.08
C LEU A 377 18.54 1.35 -2.33
N SER A 378 17.32 0.90 -2.14
CA SER A 378 16.38 0.71 -3.23
C SER A 378 16.09 2.02 -3.98
N ALA A 379 15.83 3.11 -3.26
CA ALA A 379 15.61 4.44 -3.83
C ALA A 379 16.89 4.99 -4.51
N TYR A 380 18.06 4.77 -3.92
CA TYR A 380 19.34 5.11 -4.51
C TYR A 380 19.55 4.40 -5.86
N HIS A 381 19.37 3.08 -5.91
CA HIS A 381 19.54 2.32 -7.15
C HIS A 381 18.50 2.70 -8.21
N ALA A 382 17.24 2.89 -7.83
CA ALA A 382 16.17 3.33 -8.73
C ALA A 382 16.46 4.70 -9.36
N SER A 383 17.17 5.59 -8.67
CA SER A 383 17.53 6.93 -9.13
C SER A 383 18.34 6.94 -10.43
N LYS A 384 18.97 5.81 -10.79
CA LYS A 384 19.61 5.60 -12.11
C LYS A 384 18.65 5.94 -13.24
N ILE A 385 17.41 5.52 -13.16
CA ILE A 385 16.42 5.73 -14.23
C ILE A 385 16.04 7.22 -14.33
N TRP A 386 15.88 7.96 -13.23
CA TRP A 386 15.61 9.40 -13.30
C TRP A 386 16.77 10.18 -13.96
N ARG A 387 18.00 9.77 -13.70
CA ARG A 387 19.18 10.38 -14.37
C ARG A 387 19.13 10.23 -15.90
N HIS A 388 18.55 9.14 -16.42
CA HIS A 388 18.32 8.97 -17.87
C HIS A 388 17.28 9.94 -18.45
N TYR A 389 16.41 10.50 -17.60
CA TYR A 389 15.48 11.59 -17.99
C TYR A 389 16.05 13.00 -17.71
N GLY A 390 17.33 13.10 -17.32
CA GLY A 390 17.94 14.37 -16.93
C GLY A 390 17.45 14.92 -15.57
N LEU A 391 16.89 14.07 -14.74
CA LEU A 391 16.34 14.43 -13.44
C LEU A 391 17.25 13.95 -12.30
N ALA A 392 17.37 14.78 -11.25
CA ALA A 392 18.10 14.40 -10.06
C ALA A 392 17.33 13.36 -9.23
N GLY A 393 18.07 12.45 -8.62
CA GLY A 393 17.58 11.49 -7.63
C GLY A 393 18.45 11.51 -6.38
N ILE A 394 18.67 10.36 -5.76
CA ILE A 394 19.62 10.16 -4.65
C ILE A 394 20.98 9.82 -5.25
N ASP A 395 22.02 10.58 -4.85
CA ASP A 395 23.34 10.48 -5.48
C ASP A 395 24.37 9.70 -4.64
N SER A 396 24.13 9.48 -3.34
CA SER A 396 25.03 8.74 -2.46
C SER A 396 24.41 7.42 -2.02
N PRO A 397 25.17 6.33 -1.90
CA PRO A 397 24.71 5.10 -1.25
C PRO A 397 24.71 5.20 0.28
N GLU A 398 25.31 6.27 0.84
CA GLU A 398 25.38 6.48 2.29
C GLU A 398 24.06 6.97 2.84
N LEU A 399 23.53 6.26 3.86
CA LEU A 399 22.30 6.64 4.53
C LEU A 399 22.42 8.06 5.12
N PRO A 400 21.47 8.97 4.85
CA PRO A 400 21.54 10.33 5.39
C PRO A 400 21.33 10.33 6.92
N PRO A 401 21.76 11.39 7.62
CA PRO A 401 21.43 11.58 9.02
C PRO A 401 19.90 11.60 9.25
N GLU A 402 19.46 11.15 10.43
CA GLU A 402 18.06 11.25 10.82
C GLU A 402 17.53 12.68 10.67
N ASN A 403 16.28 12.80 10.24
CA ASN A 403 15.56 14.06 10.04
C ASN A 403 16.22 15.02 9.03
N THR A 404 16.98 14.45 8.08
CA THR A 404 17.64 15.20 7.00
C THR A 404 17.15 14.68 5.65
N PRO A 405 16.11 15.29 5.04
CA PRO A 405 15.64 14.90 3.72
C PRO A 405 16.71 15.11 2.64
N VAL A 406 16.81 14.16 1.70
CA VAL A 406 17.78 14.17 0.59
C VAL A 406 17.11 13.75 -0.72
N GLY A 407 17.73 14.12 -1.85
CA GLY A 407 17.34 13.69 -3.17
C GLY A 407 16.77 14.80 -4.05
N GLY A 408 16.34 14.41 -5.23
CA GLY A 408 15.68 15.27 -6.22
C GLY A 408 14.26 14.75 -6.50
N MET A 409 13.97 14.33 -7.73
CA MET A 409 12.67 13.72 -8.07
C MET A 409 12.47 12.33 -7.44
N VAL A 410 13.53 11.68 -7.00
CA VAL A 410 13.51 10.61 -6.00
C VAL A 410 13.98 11.21 -4.70
N HIS A 411 13.10 11.27 -3.71
CA HIS A 411 13.35 11.91 -2.42
C HIS A 411 13.29 10.89 -1.29
N TYR A 412 14.08 11.13 -0.23
CA TYR A 412 14.13 10.24 0.93
C TYR A 412 14.34 11.01 2.22
N HIS A 413 13.72 10.53 3.30
CA HIS A 413 14.15 10.84 4.65
C HIS A 413 14.06 9.61 5.56
N ILE A 414 14.88 9.60 6.60
CA ILE A 414 14.73 8.73 7.75
C ILE A 414 14.45 9.60 8.97
N LYS A 415 13.27 9.40 9.61
CA LYS A 415 12.96 10.13 10.84
C LYS A 415 13.37 9.35 12.08
N THR A 416 13.60 10.07 13.18
CA THR A 416 13.77 9.43 14.50
C THR A 416 12.47 8.81 14.97
N GLY A 417 12.48 7.54 15.32
CA GLY A 417 11.33 6.90 15.96
C GLY A 417 10.98 5.51 15.43
N PRO A 418 9.87 4.93 15.95
CA PRO A 418 9.40 3.61 15.60
C PRO A 418 8.60 3.62 14.29
N HIS A 419 8.09 2.43 13.90
CA HIS A 419 7.19 2.22 12.76
C HIS A 419 5.93 3.09 12.88
N SER A 420 5.92 4.23 12.21
CA SER A 420 4.80 5.19 12.24
C SER A 420 4.90 6.19 11.09
N MET A 421 3.77 6.82 10.76
CA MET A 421 3.70 8.02 9.93
C MET A 421 3.22 9.17 10.81
N THR A 422 4.00 10.26 10.90
CA THR A 422 3.83 11.35 11.85
C THR A 422 3.63 12.69 11.12
N LEU A 423 3.37 13.77 11.86
CA LEU A 423 3.31 15.12 11.30
C LEU A 423 4.63 15.54 10.65
N TYR A 424 5.78 15.11 11.19
CA TYR A 424 7.07 15.35 10.54
C TYR A 424 7.12 14.80 9.12
N ASP A 425 6.66 13.55 8.92
CA ASP A 425 6.59 12.94 7.59
C ASP A 425 5.70 13.79 6.66
N TRP A 426 4.53 14.19 7.15
CA TRP A 426 3.58 14.99 6.38
C TRP A 426 4.08 16.39 6.05
N GLU A 427 4.85 17.03 6.93
CA GLU A 427 5.55 18.29 6.63
C GLU A 427 6.51 18.10 5.45
N GLN A 428 7.30 17.02 5.46
CA GLN A 428 8.22 16.73 4.36
C GLN A 428 7.47 16.38 3.06
N TYR A 429 6.36 15.65 3.13
CA TYR A 429 5.54 15.37 1.95
C TYR A 429 4.94 16.64 1.35
N CYS A 430 4.43 17.55 2.17
CA CYS A 430 3.93 18.83 1.71
C CYS A 430 5.05 19.71 1.12
N ASN A 431 6.24 19.74 1.74
CA ASN A 431 7.39 20.46 1.21
C ASN A 431 7.76 19.94 -0.18
N PHE A 432 7.85 18.65 -0.35
CA PHE A 432 8.16 18.05 -1.65
C PHE A 432 7.03 18.22 -2.67
N ALA A 433 5.78 18.12 -2.26
CA ALA A 433 4.63 18.40 -3.12
C ALA A 433 4.61 19.84 -3.62
N ASP A 434 5.03 20.84 -2.80
CA ASP A 434 5.20 22.22 -3.23
C ASP A 434 6.25 22.33 -4.35
N GLU A 435 7.32 21.54 -4.29
CA GLU A 435 8.31 21.48 -5.35
C GLU A 435 7.75 20.84 -6.64
N VAL A 436 7.01 19.75 -6.51
CA VAL A 436 6.46 18.98 -7.64
C VAL A 436 5.31 19.69 -8.33
N PHE A 437 4.38 20.28 -7.55
CA PHE A 437 3.12 20.80 -8.09
C PHE A 437 3.10 22.31 -8.31
N ARG A 438 3.98 23.10 -7.66
CA ARG A 438 3.96 24.56 -7.68
C ARG A 438 5.15 25.18 -8.42
N LYS A 439 6.18 24.43 -8.76
CA LYS A 439 7.21 24.94 -9.67
C LYS A 439 6.56 25.18 -11.04
N LYS A 440 6.58 26.47 -11.47
CA LYS A 440 6.21 26.88 -12.83
C LYS A 440 7.35 26.57 -13.80
#